data_f0e73667d0b4158a8eaddf00e977484b
#
_entry.id   f0e73667d0b4158a8eaddf00e977484b
#
_cell.length_a   1.000
_cell.length_b   1.000
_cell.length_c   1.000
_cell.angle_alpha   90.00
_cell.angle_beta   90.00
_cell.angle_gamma   90.00
#
_symmetry.space_group_name_H-M   'P 1'
#
loop_
_entity.id
_entity.type
_entity.pdbx_description
1 polymer ?
#
loop_
_entity_poly.entity_id
_entity_poly.type
_entity_poly.pdbx_seq_one_letter_code
_entity_poly.pdbx_strand_id
1 'polypeptide(L)'
;AFFQQNAGKEFVGFWQDATHQRDLERKVFRYYFFTKRLKDKGHLLHGITALIRNLILAVQKISHYRRKQTFEFKKGGQWVSITENAVKYLLQYKNIVLSRMKYTLCADEIFIQTILWNSYFQKRMYCTNDANTGSMREIDWEHGSPYIWQDHNYQTLINSNKIFARKFNSNQM
;
A
#
# COMPACT_ATOMS: atom_id res chain seq x y z
N ALA A 1 -9.88 23.82 -11.90
CA ALA A 1 -8.65 23.30 -11.32
C ALA A 1 -8.47 21.81 -11.65
N PHE A 2 -7.30 21.23 -11.35
CA PHE A 2 -6.86 19.89 -11.79
C PHE A 2 -7.88 18.76 -11.59
N PHE A 3 -8.43 18.60 -10.38
CA PHE A 3 -9.42 17.54 -10.10
C PHE A 3 -10.74 17.72 -10.86
N GLN A 4 -11.14 18.95 -11.18
CA GLN A 4 -12.32 19.20 -12.02
C GLN A 4 -12.08 18.76 -13.46
N GLN A 5 -10.89 19.01 -14.01
CA GLN A 5 -10.49 18.56 -15.34
C GLN A 5 -10.36 17.04 -15.44
N ASN A 6 -10.07 16.40 -14.33
CA ASN A 6 -9.92 14.95 -14.21
C ASN A 6 -11.06 14.30 -13.43
N ALA A 7 -12.26 14.89 -13.48
CA ALA A 7 -13.42 14.36 -12.78
C ALA A 7 -13.71 12.91 -13.17
N GLY A 8 -13.97 12.07 -12.18
CA GLY A 8 -14.22 10.63 -12.37
C GLY A 8 -12.97 9.75 -12.52
N LYS A 9 -11.77 10.32 -12.45
CA LYS A 9 -10.52 9.56 -12.35
C LYS A 9 -10.21 9.21 -10.90
N GLU A 10 -9.56 8.05 -10.72
CA GLU A 10 -9.08 7.55 -9.44
C GLU A 10 -7.56 7.71 -9.37
N PHE A 11 -7.07 8.44 -8.37
CA PHE A 11 -5.64 8.68 -8.17
C PHE A 11 -5.09 7.70 -7.15
N VAL A 12 -4.60 6.59 -7.66
CA VAL A 12 -4.08 5.45 -6.88
C VAL A 12 -2.73 5.04 -7.44
N GLY A 13 -1.70 5.02 -6.60
CA GLY A 13 -0.37 4.57 -6.99
C GLY A 13 -0.25 3.04 -6.94
N PHE A 14 0.48 2.47 -7.91
CA PHE A 14 0.76 1.04 -7.99
C PHE A 14 2.28 0.80 -8.07
N TRP A 15 2.81 -0.07 -7.21
CA TRP A 15 4.19 -0.52 -7.25
C TRP A 15 4.28 -1.82 -8.04
N GLN A 16 4.90 -1.78 -9.22
CA GLN A 16 4.87 -2.88 -10.18
C GLN A 16 6.23 -3.54 -10.44
N ASP A 17 7.31 -2.99 -9.89
CA ASP A 17 8.64 -3.60 -10.06
C ASP A 17 8.75 -4.99 -9.40
N ALA A 18 9.74 -5.76 -9.85
CA ALA A 18 9.91 -7.15 -9.42
C ALA A 18 10.11 -7.32 -7.90
N THR A 19 10.66 -6.31 -7.22
CA THR A 19 10.88 -6.35 -5.77
C THR A 19 9.56 -6.22 -5.03
N HIS A 20 8.74 -5.26 -5.42
CA HIS A 20 7.41 -5.06 -4.84
C HIS A 20 6.46 -6.23 -5.15
N GLN A 21 6.56 -6.85 -6.32
CA GLN A 21 5.77 -8.03 -6.67
C GLN A 21 6.13 -9.23 -5.78
N ARG A 22 7.42 -9.51 -5.57
CA ARG A 22 7.89 -10.57 -4.65
C ARG A 22 7.46 -10.31 -3.21
N ASP A 23 7.51 -9.05 -2.75
CA ASP A 23 7.04 -8.66 -1.42
C ASP A 23 5.52 -8.83 -1.28
N LEU A 24 4.75 -8.43 -2.29
CA LEU A 24 3.30 -8.62 -2.36
C LEU A 24 2.91 -10.09 -2.26
N GLU A 25 3.53 -10.95 -3.06
CA GLU A 25 3.30 -12.39 -3.02
C GLU A 25 3.57 -12.97 -1.63
N ARG A 26 4.71 -12.61 -1.04
CA ARG A 26 5.06 -13.04 0.31
C ARG A 26 4.01 -12.62 1.34
N LYS A 27 3.51 -11.37 1.27
CA LYS A 27 2.53 -10.82 2.21
C LYS A 27 1.15 -11.43 2.07
N VAL A 28 0.72 -11.74 0.86
CA VAL A 28 -0.63 -12.21 0.55
C VAL A 28 -0.78 -13.73 0.67
N PHE A 29 0.21 -14.49 0.17
CA PHE A 29 0.09 -15.95 0.07
C PHE A 29 0.55 -16.70 1.32
N ARG A 30 0.98 -16.01 2.38
CA ARG A 30 1.30 -16.60 3.68
C ARG A 30 0.35 -16.10 4.76
N TYR A 31 0.21 -16.89 5.82
CA TYR A 31 -0.49 -16.48 7.03
C TYR A 31 0.47 -15.79 8.00
N TYR A 32 0.18 -14.54 8.34
CA TYR A 32 0.90 -13.78 9.35
C TYR A 32 0.05 -13.69 10.63
N PHE A 33 0.31 -14.61 11.57
CA PHE A 33 -0.35 -14.60 12.87
C PHE A 33 0.33 -13.61 13.83
N PHE A 34 -0.42 -13.20 14.83
CA PHE A 34 0.07 -12.37 15.95
C PHE A 34 0.62 -10.98 15.58
N THR A 35 0.29 -10.45 14.41
CA THR A 35 0.80 -9.14 13.94
C THR A 35 0.51 -8.00 14.92
N LYS A 36 -0.66 -8.00 15.57
CA LYS A 36 -1.03 -6.99 16.58
C LYS A 36 -0.13 -7.07 17.82
N ARG A 37 0.08 -8.27 18.38
CA ARG A 37 0.93 -8.47 19.56
C ARG A 37 2.40 -8.14 19.29
N LEU A 38 2.86 -8.35 18.07
CA LEU A 38 4.24 -8.08 17.69
C LEU A 38 4.53 -6.60 17.36
N LYS A 39 3.50 -5.77 17.25
CA LYS A 39 3.65 -4.31 17.22
C LYS A 39 3.94 -3.74 18.62
N ASP A 40 3.45 -4.38 19.66
CA ASP A 40 3.68 -4.00 21.05
C ASP A 40 4.94 -4.68 21.59
N LYS A 41 6.06 -3.95 21.56
CA LYS A 41 7.38 -4.43 22.02
C LYS A 41 7.47 -4.59 23.54
N GLY A 42 6.60 -3.93 24.31
CA GLY A 42 6.55 -4.01 25.77
C GLY A 42 5.85 -5.26 26.32
N HIS A 43 5.27 -6.09 25.46
CA HIS A 43 4.53 -7.27 25.90
C HIS A 43 5.49 -8.36 26.41
N LEU A 44 5.24 -8.88 27.61
CA LEU A 44 6.08 -9.88 28.31
C LEU A 44 6.36 -11.13 27.44
N LEU A 45 5.39 -11.54 26.60
CA LEU A 45 5.51 -12.70 25.73
C LEU A 45 5.95 -12.35 24.29
N HIS A 46 6.50 -11.15 24.05
CA HIS A 46 6.88 -10.71 22.72
C HIS A 46 7.85 -11.67 22.02
N GLY A 47 8.92 -12.07 22.73
CA GLY A 47 9.93 -12.99 22.19
C GLY A 47 9.37 -14.37 21.81
N ILE A 48 8.55 -14.96 22.69
CA ILE A 48 7.91 -16.26 22.43
C ILE A 48 6.95 -16.14 21.24
N THR A 49 6.14 -15.08 21.18
CA THR A 49 5.22 -14.85 20.07
C THR A 49 5.94 -14.68 18.74
N ALA A 50 7.09 -13.98 18.76
CA ALA A 50 7.93 -13.80 17.56
C ALA A 50 8.52 -15.16 17.11
N LEU A 51 9.01 -15.98 18.04
CA LEU A 51 9.54 -17.30 17.75
C LEU A 51 8.48 -18.21 17.10
N ILE A 52 7.29 -18.30 17.71
CA ILE A 52 6.18 -19.09 17.19
C ILE A 52 5.79 -18.62 15.78
N ARG A 53 5.65 -17.30 15.55
CA ARG A 53 5.35 -16.76 14.22
C ARG A 53 6.42 -17.15 13.21
N ASN A 54 7.70 -17.01 13.56
CA ASN A 54 8.79 -17.33 12.65
C ASN A 54 8.84 -18.83 12.32
N LEU A 55 8.54 -19.70 13.29
CA LEU A 55 8.40 -21.13 13.05
C LEU A 55 7.27 -21.45 12.07
N ILE A 56 6.08 -20.83 12.27
CA ILE A 56 4.95 -20.99 11.35
C ILE A 56 5.31 -20.51 9.92
N LEU A 57 6.01 -19.38 9.79
CA LEU A 57 6.46 -18.89 8.49
C LEU A 57 7.50 -19.82 7.85
N ALA A 58 8.40 -20.42 8.63
CA ALA A 58 9.37 -21.40 8.16
C ALA A 58 8.67 -22.67 7.66
N VAL A 59 7.71 -23.22 8.41
CA VAL A 59 6.90 -24.37 7.98
C VAL A 59 6.16 -24.08 6.69
N GLN A 60 5.49 -22.92 6.56
CA GLN A 60 4.82 -22.51 5.31
C GLN A 60 5.79 -22.40 4.12
N LYS A 61 7.03 -21.96 4.38
CA LYS A 61 8.07 -21.87 3.33
C LYS A 61 8.53 -23.25 2.89
N ILE A 62 8.83 -24.16 3.83
CA ILE A 62 9.33 -25.52 3.56
C ILE A 62 8.27 -26.38 2.88
N SER A 63 7.01 -26.30 3.35
CA SER A 63 5.88 -27.02 2.77
C SER A 63 5.36 -26.42 1.45
N HIS A 64 5.95 -25.32 0.98
CA HIS A 64 5.48 -24.55 -0.18
C HIS A 64 3.99 -24.18 -0.10
N TYR A 65 3.44 -24.07 1.12
CA TYR A 65 2.05 -23.74 1.32
C TYR A 65 1.73 -22.33 0.85
N ARG A 66 0.70 -22.22 0.01
CA ARG A 66 0.17 -20.92 -0.47
C ARG A 66 -1.33 -20.83 -0.19
N ARG A 67 -1.76 -19.71 0.37
CA ARG A 67 -3.18 -19.40 0.54
C ARG A 67 -3.86 -19.31 -0.82
N LYS A 68 -5.03 -19.96 -0.97
CA LYS A 68 -5.86 -19.79 -2.16
C LYS A 68 -6.45 -18.38 -2.19
N GLN A 69 -6.27 -17.69 -3.27
CA GLN A 69 -6.73 -16.32 -3.48
C GLN A 69 -7.41 -16.20 -4.85
N THR A 70 -8.42 -15.33 -4.94
CA THR A 70 -9.26 -15.17 -6.13
C THR A 70 -9.06 -13.80 -6.80
N PHE A 71 -8.39 -12.86 -6.15
CA PHE A 71 -8.10 -11.54 -6.69
C PHE A 71 -6.74 -11.49 -7.37
N GLU A 72 -6.62 -10.67 -8.39
CA GLU A 72 -5.33 -10.17 -8.86
C GLU A 72 -4.85 -9.10 -7.87
N PHE A 73 -3.95 -9.48 -6.97
CA PHE A 73 -3.48 -8.57 -5.93
C PHE A 73 -2.58 -7.48 -6.50
N LYS A 74 -2.81 -6.25 -6.02
CA LYS A 74 -2.00 -5.08 -6.31
C LYS A 74 -1.55 -4.42 -5.02
N LYS A 75 -0.39 -3.78 -5.06
CA LYS A 75 0.22 -3.08 -3.93
C LYS A 75 0.56 -1.64 -4.32
N GLY A 76 0.46 -0.73 -3.36
CA GLY A 76 0.85 0.68 -3.56
C GLY A 76 0.78 1.47 -2.27
N GLY A 77 0.96 2.78 -2.39
CA GLY A 77 0.87 3.69 -1.24
C GLY A 77 -0.54 3.77 -0.66
N GLN A 78 -0.64 3.99 0.64
CA GLN A 78 -1.92 4.18 1.35
C GLN A 78 -2.60 5.52 1.00
N TRP A 79 -1.85 6.45 0.44
CA TRP A 79 -2.30 7.79 0.14
C TRP A 79 -2.93 7.82 -1.26
N VAL A 80 -4.24 7.93 -1.28
CA VAL A 80 -5.03 7.96 -2.52
C VAL A 80 -5.94 9.19 -2.56
N SER A 81 -6.36 9.59 -3.76
CA SER A 81 -7.41 10.57 -3.96
C SER A 81 -8.44 9.93 -4.90
N ILE A 82 -9.56 9.49 -4.32
CA ILE A 82 -10.55 8.68 -5.03
C ILE A 82 -11.94 9.31 -4.94
N THR A 83 -12.78 8.97 -5.89
CA THR A 83 -14.15 9.47 -5.95
C THR A 83 -15.03 8.88 -4.85
N GLU A 84 -16.11 9.57 -4.51
CA GLU A 84 -17.12 9.07 -3.57
C GLU A 84 -17.67 7.70 -4.00
N ASN A 85 -17.86 7.50 -5.30
CA ASN A 85 -18.33 6.22 -5.83
C ASN A 85 -17.32 5.09 -5.58
N ALA A 86 -16.01 5.36 -5.71
CA ALA A 86 -14.98 4.38 -5.37
C ALA A 86 -14.97 4.07 -3.86
N VAL A 87 -15.17 5.08 -3.00
CA VAL A 87 -15.30 4.88 -1.55
C VAL A 87 -16.52 4.01 -1.23
N LYS A 88 -17.68 4.32 -1.78
CA LYS A 88 -18.91 3.50 -1.59
C LYS A 88 -18.69 2.05 -2.03
N TYR A 89 -18.03 1.86 -3.16
CA TYR A 89 -17.68 0.52 -3.66
C TYR A 89 -16.75 -0.22 -2.70
N LEU A 90 -15.68 0.42 -2.21
CA LEU A 90 -14.76 -0.17 -1.22
C LEU A 90 -15.49 -0.59 0.06
N LEU A 91 -16.45 0.23 0.53
CA LEU A 91 -17.23 -0.07 1.73
C LEU A 91 -18.11 -1.30 1.55
N GLN A 92 -18.67 -1.57 0.35
CA GLN A 92 -19.40 -2.80 0.05
C GLN A 92 -18.52 -4.05 0.20
N TYR A 93 -17.21 -3.93 -0.08
CA TYR A 93 -16.25 -5.02 0.07
C TYR A 93 -15.65 -5.16 1.48
N LYS A 94 -16.08 -4.34 2.46
CA LYS A 94 -15.55 -4.33 3.82
C LYS A 94 -15.43 -5.73 4.42
N ASN A 95 -16.48 -6.53 4.40
CA ASN A 95 -16.48 -7.87 5.01
C ASN A 95 -15.54 -8.84 4.29
N ILE A 96 -15.45 -8.74 2.96
CA ILE A 96 -14.54 -9.53 2.14
C ILE A 96 -13.10 -9.15 2.46
N VAL A 97 -12.77 -7.85 2.53
CA VAL A 97 -11.46 -7.35 2.90
C VAL A 97 -11.07 -7.83 4.30
N LEU A 98 -11.92 -7.65 5.29
CA LEU A 98 -11.66 -8.08 6.67
C LEU A 98 -11.41 -9.60 6.77
N SER A 99 -12.18 -10.42 6.08
CA SER A 99 -12.00 -11.88 6.10
C SER A 99 -10.76 -12.34 5.33
N ARG A 100 -10.58 -11.85 4.12
CA ARG A 100 -9.49 -12.29 3.22
C ARG A 100 -8.13 -11.74 3.62
N MET A 101 -8.07 -10.52 4.18
CA MET A 101 -6.82 -9.87 4.53
C MET A 101 -6.46 -9.97 6.02
N LYS A 102 -7.26 -10.64 6.84
CA LYS A 102 -7.03 -10.81 8.29
C LYS A 102 -5.61 -11.22 8.67
N TYR A 103 -5.00 -12.08 7.87
CA TYR A 103 -3.64 -12.61 8.11
C TYR A 103 -2.62 -12.12 7.07
N THR A 104 -2.96 -11.07 6.33
CA THR A 104 -2.05 -10.44 5.35
C THR A 104 -1.21 -9.37 6.05
N LEU A 105 0.09 -9.35 5.79
CA LEU A 105 0.97 -8.31 6.33
C LEU A 105 0.83 -7.03 5.51
N CYS A 106 0.74 -5.87 6.19
CA CYS A 106 0.55 -4.55 5.55
C CYS A 106 -0.64 -4.54 4.57
N ALA A 107 -1.80 -5.03 5.02
CA ALA A 107 -3.00 -5.10 4.20
C ALA A 107 -3.49 -3.71 3.73
N ASP A 108 -3.14 -2.66 4.47
CA ASP A 108 -3.40 -1.26 4.18
C ASP A 108 -2.72 -0.75 2.90
N GLU A 109 -1.60 -1.36 2.49
CA GLU A 109 -0.92 -1.09 1.21
C GLU A 109 -1.47 -1.94 0.04
N ILE A 110 -2.48 -2.77 0.28
CA ILE A 110 -2.91 -3.81 -0.67
C ILE A 110 -4.41 -3.71 -1.00
N PHE A 111 -5.29 -3.45 0.00
CA PHE A 111 -6.71 -3.65 -0.20
C PHE A 111 -7.35 -2.65 -1.18
N ILE A 112 -6.99 -1.36 -1.10
CA ILE A 112 -7.54 -0.34 -2.00
C ILE A 112 -7.16 -0.67 -3.44
N GLN A 113 -5.87 -0.86 -3.69
CA GLN A 113 -5.32 -1.19 -4.99
C GLN A 113 -5.97 -2.45 -5.57
N THR A 114 -6.06 -3.50 -4.75
CA THR A 114 -6.63 -4.79 -5.17
C THR A 114 -8.10 -4.69 -5.52
N ILE A 115 -8.93 -4.10 -4.66
CA ILE A 115 -10.37 -4.04 -4.89
C ILE A 115 -10.72 -3.16 -6.08
N LEU A 116 -10.08 -2.00 -6.20
CA LEU A 116 -10.34 -1.10 -7.33
C LEU A 116 -9.80 -1.67 -8.65
N TRP A 117 -8.66 -2.38 -8.63
CA TRP A 117 -8.11 -3.05 -9.80
C TRP A 117 -9.02 -4.15 -10.34
N ASN A 118 -9.61 -4.95 -9.47
CA ASN A 118 -10.54 -6.03 -9.83
C ASN A 118 -11.99 -5.54 -10.05
N SER A 119 -12.15 -4.29 -10.47
CA SER A 119 -13.45 -3.66 -10.69
C SER A 119 -13.44 -2.79 -11.95
N TYR A 120 -14.60 -2.23 -12.30
CA TYR A 120 -14.69 -1.27 -13.41
C TYR A 120 -13.87 0.01 -13.16
N PHE A 121 -13.49 0.32 -11.91
CA PHE A 121 -12.61 1.44 -11.59
C PHE A 121 -11.21 1.30 -12.17
N GLN A 122 -10.76 0.10 -12.53
CA GLN A 122 -9.49 -0.11 -13.22
C GLN A 122 -9.34 0.81 -14.44
N LYS A 123 -10.41 0.95 -15.24
CA LYS A 123 -10.43 1.82 -16.44
C LYS A 123 -10.43 3.32 -16.11
N ARG A 124 -10.66 3.68 -14.85
CA ARG A 124 -10.71 5.07 -14.36
C ARG A 124 -9.41 5.50 -13.67
N MET A 125 -8.43 4.59 -13.51
CA MET A 125 -7.14 4.95 -12.93
C MET A 125 -6.48 6.06 -13.75
N TYR A 126 -5.98 7.09 -13.05
CA TYR A 126 -5.33 8.22 -13.70
C TYR A 126 -4.04 7.80 -14.41
N CYS A 127 -3.19 7.04 -13.69
CA CYS A 127 -1.98 6.42 -14.24
C CYS A 127 -1.71 5.12 -13.48
N THR A 128 -1.34 4.06 -14.22
CA THR A 128 -1.03 2.76 -13.62
C THR A 128 0.46 2.41 -13.68
N ASN A 129 1.23 3.10 -14.53
CA ASN A 129 2.62 2.75 -14.84
C ASN A 129 3.64 3.38 -13.89
N ASP A 130 3.25 4.47 -13.23
CA ASP A 130 4.09 5.19 -12.27
C ASP A 130 3.29 5.52 -10.99
N ALA A 131 3.81 5.10 -9.84
CA ALA A 131 3.10 5.22 -8.57
C ALA A 131 2.95 6.67 -8.10
N ASN A 132 3.96 7.50 -8.31
CA ASN A 132 3.94 8.90 -7.94
C ASN A 132 2.94 9.67 -8.80
N THR A 133 2.93 9.45 -10.11
CA THR A 133 1.95 10.02 -11.04
C THR A 133 0.55 9.47 -10.77
N GLY A 134 0.42 8.17 -10.55
CA GLY A 134 -0.87 7.54 -10.25
C GLY A 134 -1.54 8.10 -9.01
N SER A 135 -0.80 8.45 -7.99
CA SER A 135 -1.32 9.06 -6.75
C SER A 135 -1.22 10.59 -6.74
N MET A 136 -0.60 11.22 -7.74
CA MET A 136 -0.26 12.64 -7.81
C MET A 136 0.55 13.12 -6.59
N ARG A 137 1.48 12.27 -6.12
CA ARG A 137 2.33 12.53 -4.95
C ARG A 137 3.81 12.42 -5.31
N GLU A 138 4.57 13.47 -5.02
CA GLU A 138 6.02 13.45 -5.11
C GLU A 138 6.59 12.86 -3.82
N ILE A 139 7.14 11.66 -3.91
CA ILE A 139 7.74 10.93 -2.80
C ILE A 139 9.06 10.34 -3.28
N ASP A 140 10.15 10.79 -2.70
CA ASP A 140 11.47 10.24 -3.00
C ASP A 140 11.77 9.10 -2.01
N TRP A 141 11.85 7.89 -2.56
CA TRP A 141 12.23 6.67 -1.83
C TRP A 141 13.67 6.26 -2.07
N GLU A 142 14.37 6.93 -3.01
CA GLU A 142 15.75 6.58 -3.36
C GLU A 142 16.74 7.17 -2.34
N HIS A 143 16.47 8.41 -1.90
CA HIS A 143 17.34 9.14 -0.98
C HIS A 143 16.88 9.10 0.47
N GLY A 144 15.88 8.27 0.81
CA GLY A 144 15.38 8.14 2.17
C GLY A 144 14.22 7.15 2.33
N SER A 145 13.59 7.16 3.50
CA SER A 145 12.49 6.22 3.81
C SER A 145 11.24 6.92 4.36
N PRO A 146 10.59 7.84 3.66
CA PRO A 146 10.99 8.61 2.48
C PRO A 146 11.95 9.75 2.80
N TYR A 147 12.55 10.36 1.76
CA TYR A 147 13.38 11.56 1.87
C TYR A 147 12.59 12.72 2.49
N ILE A 148 13.29 13.52 3.32
CA ILE A 148 12.71 14.72 3.94
C ILE A 148 13.07 15.91 3.06
N TRP A 149 12.07 16.46 2.38
CA TRP A 149 12.25 17.62 1.50
C TRP A 149 12.75 18.84 2.28
N GLN A 150 13.73 19.53 1.70
CA GLN A 150 14.39 20.71 2.24
C GLN A 150 14.03 21.93 1.40
N ASP A 151 14.29 23.14 1.89
CA ASP A 151 14.01 24.39 1.19
C ASP A 151 14.68 24.46 -0.20
N HIS A 152 15.89 23.95 -0.32
CA HIS A 152 16.59 23.91 -1.62
C HIS A 152 15.92 23.00 -2.66
N ASN A 153 15.02 22.12 -2.25
CA ASN A 153 14.26 21.24 -3.17
C ASN A 153 12.98 21.91 -3.69
N TYR A 154 12.68 23.15 -3.28
CA TYR A 154 11.46 23.84 -3.67
C TYR A 154 11.22 23.82 -5.19
N GLN A 155 12.24 24.12 -5.98
CA GLN A 155 12.14 24.14 -7.42
C GLN A 155 11.86 22.76 -8.02
N THR A 156 12.44 21.70 -7.45
CA THR A 156 12.17 20.30 -7.82
C THR A 156 10.70 19.96 -7.58
N LEU A 157 10.15 20.35 -6.44
CA LEU A 157 8.75 20.08 -6.10
C LEU A 157 7.78 20.84 -7.02
N ILE A 158 8.02 22.11 -7.29
CA ILE A 158 7.18 22.90 -8.19
C ILE A 158 7.19 22.32 -9.61
N ASN A 159 8.33 21.86 -10.09
CA ASN A 159 8.48 21.30 -11.43
C ASN A 159 8.02 19.83 -11.53
N SER A 160 7.69 19.15 -10.42
CA SER A 160 7.28 17.74 -10.41
C SER A 160 5.91 17.50 -11.07
N ASN A 161 5.11 18.57 -11.29
CA ASN A 161 3.72 18.47 -11.76
C ASN A 161 2.82 17.58 -10.87
N LYS A 162 3.20 17.37 -9.61
CA LYS A 162 2.38 16.67 -8.61
C LYS A 162 1.62 17.67 -7.74
N ILE A 163 0.50 17.23 -7.18
CA ILE A 163 -0.35 18.09 -6.34
C ILE A 163 0.07 18.02 -4.88
N PHE A 164 0.62 16.89 -4.47
CA PHE A 164 1.03 16.63 -3.09
C PHE A 164 2.49 16.20 -3.06
N ALA A 165 3.17 16.52 -1.96
CA ALA A 165 4.51 16.02 -1.70
C ALA A 165 4.65 15.53 -0.26
N ARG A 166 5.60 14.63 -0.02
CA ARG A 166 6.03 14.18 1.31
C ARG A 166 7.45 13.61 1.25
N LYS A 167 8.20 13.66 2.32
CA LYS A 167 7.90 14.02 3.69
C LYS A 167 8.52 15.40 3.99
N PHE A 168 7.86 16.18 4.84
CA PHE A 168 8.41 17.41 5.42
C PHE A 168 8.63 17.23 6.92
N ASN A 169 9.58 17.97 7.51
CA ASN A 169 9.82 18.02 8.94
C ASN A 169 9.43 19.41 9.48
N SER A 170 8.67 19.47 10.57
CA SER A 170 8.24 20.72 11.18
C SER A 170 9.38 21.60 11.71
N ASN A 171 10.58 21.05 11.91
CA ASN A 171 11.74 21.79 12.39
C ASN A 171 12.52 22.54 11.28
N GLN A 172 11.99 22.56 10.05
CA GLN A 172 12.63 23.11 8.85
C GLN A 172 11.66 23.98 8.02
N MET A 173 10.60 24.45 8.66
CA MET A 173 9.71 25.51 8.12
C MET A 173 9.96 26.82 8.83
#